data_7f09642cb51b8723b0634017f1f51c5b
#
_entry.id   7f09642cb51b8723b0634017f1f51c5b
#
_cell.length_a   1.000
_cell.length_b   1.000
_cell.length_c   1.000
_cell.angle_alpha   90.00
_cell.angle_beta   90.00
_cell.angle_gamma   90.00
#
_symmetry.space_group_name_H-M   'P 1'
#
loop_
_entity.id
_entity.type
_entity.pdbx_description
1 polymer ?
#
loop_
_entity_poly.entity_id
_entity_poly.type
_entity_poly.pdbx_seq_one_letter_code
_entity_poly.pdbx_strand_id
1 'polypeptide(L)'
;DSVVTDSTVVRFFYPKLRLEHTVQSSGYAYHFLDVQARNAENFYKTNYGFANVPDTVDLNNNWSVLKNDFSIIQFPDSKNPLQFLKAGITLQQFSSSPDSLRDAFGNLMLHGEYRNRTRNKKWDMLLYGEFYAAGRDAGNYNVQANLQTKLGPLGSLELGFQNINRSPSYLYARKTAFPVVRSSSFNDENVTAINAGLFLNGLKARLTFSYFLQSNYTYFKDYKTVAQYAPLFNFVRAGISRETAFGKRWKWYLDLHVQTKAGAAPIHLPLFYTRNRFSYEAKPF
;
A
#
# COMPACT_ATOMS: atom_id res chain seq x y z
N ASP A 1 17.03 -60.77 21.20
CA ASP A 1 15.98 -59.88 20.65
C ASP A 1 16.67 -58.67 20.00
N SER A 2 16.86 -58.76 18.68
CA SER A 2 17.36 -57.62 17.91
C SER A 2 16.16 -56.76 17.50
N VAL A 3 16.04 -55.59 18.10
CA VAL A 3 15.11 -54.56 17.63
C VAL A 3 15.67 -53.97 16.34
N VAL A 4 15.14 -54.33 15.21
CA VAL A 4 15.40 -53.65 13.92
C VAL A 4 14.67 -52.33 13.92
N THR A 5 15.39 -51.25 14.21
CA THR A 5 14.94 -49.89 13.99
C THR A 5 15.04 -49.60 12.50
N ASP A 6 13.91 -49.59 11.80
CA ASP A 6 13.83 -49.19 10.41
C ASP A 6 14.08 -47.67 10.34
N SER A 7 15.33 -47.29 10.08
CA SER A 7 15.70 -45.90 9.88
C SER A 7 15.44 -45.51 8.42
N THR A 8 14.26 -44.99 8.14
CA THR A 8 13.95 -44.37 6.86
C THR A 8 14.75 -43.09 6.73
N VAL A 9 15.79 -43.10 5.91
CA VAL A 9 16.54 -41.89 5.56
C VAL A 9 15.72 -41.07 4.57
N VAL A 10 15.02 -40.05 5.05
CA VAL A 10 14.33 -39.09 4.19
C VAL A 10 15.36 -38.11 3.64
N ARG A 11 15.62 -38.18 2.34
CA ARG A 11 16.49 -37.21 1.65
C ARG A 11 15.70 -35.94 1.39
N PHE A 12 16.05 -34.83 2.05
CA PHE A 12 15.51 -33.52 1.75
C PHE A 12 16.30 -32.88 0.61
N PHE A 13 15.57 -32.43 -0.41
CA PHE A 13 16.12 -31.65 -1.53
C PHE A 13 15.93 -30.17 -1.22
N TYR A 14 17.02 -29.41 -1.18
CA TYR A 14 16.98 -27.96 -1.02
C TYR A 14 17.29 -27.31 -2.38
N PRO A 15 16.32 -26.64 -3.02
CA PRO A 15 16.56 -25.96 -4.28
C PRO A 15 17.54 -24.79 -4.05
N LYS A 16 18.53 -24.65 -4.92
CA LYS A 16 19.43 -23.49 -4.95
C LYS A 16 18.88 -22.38 -5.86
N LEU A 17 18.08 -22.76 -6.84
CA LEU A 17 17.47 -21.89 -7.82
C LEU A 17 16.02 -22.33 -8.04
N ARG A 18 15.12 -21.33 -8.15
CA ARG A 18 13.72 -21.54 -8.52
C ARG A 18 13.32 -20.54 -9.60
N LEU A 19 12.64 -20.99 -10.62
CA LEU A 19 11.94 -20.15 -11.58
C LEU A 19 10.50 -20.00 -11.14
N GLU A 20 9.95 -18.81 -11.27
CA GLU A 20 8.58 -18.50 -10.90
C GLU A 20 7.91 -17.69 -12.01
N HIS A 21 6.72 -18.10 -12.39
CA HIS A 21 5.85 -17.33 -13.28
C HIS A 21 4.54 -17.07 -12.56
N THR A 22 4.15 -15.80 -12.47
CA THR A 22 2.92 -15.37 -11.81
C THR A 22 2.07 -14.58 -12.79
N VAL A 23 0.81 -14.95 -12.92
CA VAL A 23 -0.19 -14.16 -13.65
C VAL A 23 -1.17 -13.58 -12.63
N GLN A 24 -1.36 -12.28 -12.68
CA GLN A 24 -2.31 -11.56 -11.83
C GLN A 24 -3.27 -10.76 -12.70
N SER A 25 -4.58 -10.93 -12.47
CA SER A 25 -5.62 -10.12 -13.08
C SER A 25 -6.38 -9.38 -11.97
N SER A 26 -6.59 -8.08 -12.15
CA SER A 26 -7.33 -7.23 -11.22
C SER A 26 -8.32 -6.37 -11.99
N GLY A 27 -9.57 -6.32 -11.52
CA GLY A 27 -10.62 -5.47 -12.07
C GLY A 27 -11.06 -4.43 -11.03
N TYR A 28 -11.33 -3.23 -11.50
CA TYR A 28 -11.82 -2.11 -10.69
C TYR A 28 -13.03 -1.50 -11.37
N ALA A 29 -14.05 -1.17 -10.58
CA ALA A 29 -15.24 -0.49 -11.03
C ALA A 29 -15.56 0.68 -10.12
N TYR A 30 -15.96 1.79 -10.71
CA TYR A 30 -16.53 2.91 -9.99
C TYR A 30 -17.84 3.28 -10.67
N HIS A 31 -18.92 3.25 -9.90
CA HIS A 31 -20.26 3.58 -10.37
C HIS A 31 -20.86 4.63 -9.44
N PHE A 32 -21.28 5.76 -10.04
CA PHE A 32 -22.03 6.81 -9.37
C PHE A 32 -23.41 6.90 -10.01
N LEU A 33 -24.44 6.69 -9.20
CA LEU A 33 -25.83 6.74 -9.63
C LEU A 33 -26.62 7.70 -8.75
N ASP A 34 -27.23 8.71 -9.36
CA ASP A 34 -28.23 9.57 -8.73
C ASP A 34 -29.47 9.58 -9.58
N VAL A 35 -30.53 8.93 -9.10
CA VAL A 35 -31.83 8.79 -9.84
C VAL A 35 -32.73 10.01 -9.71
N GLN A 36 -32.35 11.02 -8.93
CA GLN A 36 -33.10 12.24 -8.70
C GLN A 36 -32.21 13.50 -8.90
N ALA A 37 -31.24 13.41 -9.77
CA ALA A 37 -30.26 14.49 -10.00
C ALA A 37 -30.88 15.83 -10.36
N ARG A 38 -32.02 15.82 -11.06
CA ARG A 38 -32.79 17.05 -11.40
C ARG A 38 -33.26 17.78 -10.14
N ASN A 39 -33.58 17.12 -9.06
CA ASN A 39 -33.97 17.76 -7.79
C ASN A 39 -32.82 18.57 -7.17
N ALA A 40 -31.57 18.26 -7.55
CA ALA A 40 -30.35 18.94 -7.16
C ALA A 40 -29.69 19.71 -8.32
N GLU A 41 -30.49 20.23 -9.27
CA GLU A 41 -30.00 20.84 -10.51
C GLU A 41 -28.95 21.93 -10.27
N ASN A 42 -29.20 22.84 -9.33
CA ASN A 42 -28.23 23.89 -8.99
C ASN A 42 -26.90 23.35 -8.49
N PHE A 43 -26.89 22.25 -7.70
CA PHE A 43 -25.68 21.59 -7.24
C PHE A 43 -24.85 21.05 -8.41
N TYR A 44 -25.50 20.35 -9.36
CA TYR A 44 -24.79 19.78 -10.51
C TYR A 44 -24.29 20.86 -11.48
N LYS A 45 -25.08 21.90 -11.74
CA LYS A 45 -24.68 23.03 -12.60
C LYS A 45 -23.48 23.77 -11.98
N THR A 46 -23.56 24.11 -10.71
CA THR A 46 -22.52 24.89 -10.03
C THR A 46 -21.24 24.10 -9.83
N ASN A 47 -21.34 22.88 -9.32
CA ASN A 47 -20.15 22.11 -8.87
C ASN A 47 -19.54 21.27 -9.99
N TYR A 48 -20.36 20.73 -10.90
CA TYR A 48 -19.87 19.87 -11.98
C TYR A 48 -19.96 20.48 -13.36
N GLY A 49 -20.64 21.61 -13.51
CA GLY A 49 -20.77 22.34 -14.80
C GLY A 49 -21.65 21.63 -15.83
N PHE A 50 -22.65 20.88 -15.37
CA PHE A 50 -23.67 20.33 -16.28
C PHE A 50 -24.46 21.46 -16.93
N ALA A 51 -24.53 21.52 -18.26
CA ALA A 51 -25.36 22.47 -18.96
C ALA A 51 -26.85 22.13 -18.77
N ASN A 52 -27.19 20.86 -18.90
CA ASN A 52 -28.51 20.30 -18.64
C ASN A 52 -28.32 19.10 -17.67
N VAL A 53 -29.08 19.10 -16.60
CA VAL A 53 -29.04 18.01 -15.62
C VAL A 53 -30.11 16.99 -15.97
N PRO A 54 -29.80 15.75 -16.31
CA PRO A 54 -30.78 14.71 -16.57
C PRO A 54 -31.52 14.33 -15.29
N ASP A 55 -32.63 13.61 -15.39
CA ASP A 55 -33.35 13.09 -14.23
C ASP A 55 -32.46 12.12 -13.44
N THR A 56 -31.66 11.33 -14.17
CA THR A 56 -30.72 10.38 -13.62
C THR A 56 -29.31 10.69 -14.11
N VAL A 57 -28.37 10.86 -13.21
CA VAL A 57 -26.92 10.88 -13.49
C VAL A 57 -26.37 9.50 -13.23
N ASP A 58 -25.90 8.85 -14.27
CA ASP A 58 -25.28 7.52 -14.22
C ASP A 58 -23.87 7.59 -14.82
N LEU A 59 -22.85 7.47 -13.98
CA LEU A 59 -21.45 7.58 -14.36
C LEU A 59 -20.72 6.30 -13.97
N ASN A 60 -20.20 5.60 -14.97
CA ASN A 60 -19.53 4.32 -14.78
C ASN A 60 -18.12 4.36 -15.38
N ASN A 61 -17.14 3.90 -14.60
CA ASN A 61 -15.77 3.68 -15.04
C ASN A 61 -15.32 2.29 -14.60
N ASN A 62 -14.83 1.52 -15.53
CA ASN A 62 -14.25 0.22 -15.27
C ASN A 62 -12.81 0.19 -15.82
N TRP A 63 -11.92 -0.44 -15.11
CA TRP A 63 -10.59 -0.71 -15.62
C TRP A 63 -10.05 -2.04 -15.10
N SER A 64 -9.20 -2.64 -15.91
CA SER A 64 -8.54 -3.90 -15.60
C SER A 64 -7.04 -3.77 -15.76
N VAL A 65 -6.33 -4.53 -14.96
CA VAL A 65 -4.87 -4.65 -14.99
C VAL A 65 -4.52 -6.13 -15.07
N LEU A 66 -3.77 -6.51 -16.09
CA LEU A 66 -3.17 -7.83 -16.23
C LEU A 66 -1.66 -7.72 -16.06
N LYS A 67 -1.09 -8.52 -15.16
CA LYS A 67 0.35 -8.60 -14.94
C LYS A 67 0.84 -10.02 -15.21
N ASN A 68 1.95 -10.13 -15.94
CA ASN A 68 2.71 -11.36 -16.12
C ASN A 68 4.10 -11.13 -15.56
N ASP A 69 4.46 -11.87 -14.53
CA ASP A 69 5.75 -11.78 -13.84
C ASP A 69 6.57 -13.05 -14.06
N PHE A 70 7.81 -12.88 -14.46
CA PHE A 70 8.81 -13.92 -14.61
C PHE A 70 9.98 -13.61 -13.69
N SER A 71 10.26 -14.51 -12.77
CA SER A 71 11.25 -14.28 -11.72
C SER A 71 12.17 -15.47 -11.55
N ILE A 72 13.42 -15.17 -11.18
CA ILE A 72 14.43 -16.12 -10.76
C ILE A 72 14.70 -15.88 -9.28
N ILE A 73 14.66 -16.93 -8.48
CA ILE A 73 14.91 -16.89 -7.05
C ILE A 73 16.12 -17.77 -6.75
N GLN A 74 17.13 -17.16 -6.12
CA GLN A 74 18.32 -17.85 -5.64
C GLN A 74 18.28 -17.96 -4.13
N PHE A 75 18.64 -19.12 -3.59
CA PHE A 75 18.76 -19.41 -2.18
C PHE A 75 20.25 -19.53 -1.78
N PRO A 76 20.89 -18.46 -1.27
CA PRO A 76 22.32 -18.48 -0.92
C PRO A 76 22.64 -19.51 0.16
N ASP A 77 21.76 -19.66 1.15
CA ASP A 77 21.83 -20.70 2.17
C ASP A 77 20.75 -21.75 1.94
N SER A 78 21.13 -22.90 1.37
CA SER A 78 20.19 -24.00 1.07
C SER A 78 19.45 -24.53 2.31
N LYS A 79 19.99 -24.33 3.51
CA LYS A 79 19.37 -24.72 4.80
C LYS A 79 18.46 -23.62 5.38
N ASN A 80 18.40 -22.45 4.75
CA ASN A 80 17.56 -21.34 5.19
C ASN A 80 16.69 -20.80 4.01
N PRO A 81 15.53 -21.39 3.72
CA PRO A 81 14.67 -20.98 2.61
C PRO A 81 14.07 -19.57 2.80
N LEU A 82 14.24 -18.97 3.98
CA LEU A 82 13.83 -17.59 4.28
C LEU A 82 14.94 -16.57 3.99
N GLN A 83 16.07 -17.02 3.44
CA GLN A 83 17.11 -16.17 2.87
C GLN A 83 17.15 -16.41 1.37
N PHE A 84 16.74 -15.39 0.61
CA PHE A 84 16.74 -15.49 -0.84
C PHE A 84 17.00 -14.14 -1.51
N LEU A 85 17.44 -14.23 -2.77
CA LEU A 85 17.52 -13.13 -3.71
C LEU A 85 16.58 -13.46 -4.88
N LYS A 86 15.63 -12.57 -5.16
CA LYS A 86 14.71 -12.66 -6.30
C LYS A 86 15.01 -11.51 -7.26
N ALA A 87 15.03 -11.80 -8.55
CA ALA A 87 15.05 -10.81 -9.61
C ALA A 87 14.03 -11.20 -10.67
N GLY A 88 13.33 -10.24 -11.24
CA GLY A 88 12.27 -10.54 -12.19
C GLY A 88 11.92 -9.38 -13.10
N ILE A 89 11.08 -9.73 -14.07
CA ILE A 89 10.52 -8.83 -15.09
C ILE A 89 9.01 -8.99 -15.07
N THR A 90 8.28 -7.88 -14.96
CA THR A 90 6.83 -7.86 -15.03
C THR A 90 6.36 -7.12 -16.28
N LEU A 91 5.50 -7.75 -17.08
CA LEU A 91 4.73 -7.12 -18.14
C LEU A 91 3.35 -6.77 -17.59
N GLN A 92 3.02 -5.48 -17.58
CA GLN A 92 1.74 -4.97 -17.12
C GLN A 92 0.94 -4.44 -18.32
N GLN A 93 -0.31 -4.82 -18.41
CA GLN A 93 -1.27 -4.28 -19.37
C GLN A 93 -2.44 -3.67 -18.61
N PHE A 94 -2.81 -2.46 -18.99
CA PHE A 94 -3.94 -1.72 -18.44
C PHE A 94 -4.95 -1.49 -19.55
N SER A 95 -6.23 -1.63 -19.23
CA SER A 95 -7.32 -1.25 -20.12
C SER A 95 -8.49 -0.65 -19.33
N SER A 96 -9.15 0.36 -19.91
CA SER A 96 -10.32 1.02 -19.32
C SER A 96 -11.52 0.96 -20.27
N SER A 97 -12.74 1.04 -19.70
CA SER A 97 -14.01 1.16 -20.40
C SER A 97 -14.90 2.19 -19.68
N PRO A 98 -15.95 2.76 -20.30
CA PRO A 98 -16.60 2.36 -21.55
C PRO A 98 -15.78 2.71 -22.79
N ASP A 99 -16.15 2.15 -23.92
CA ASP A 99 -15.42 2.28 -25.19
C ASP A 99 -15.22 3.73 -25.63
N SER A 100 -16.17 4.64 -25.34
CA SER A 100 -16.07 6.08 -25.63
C SER A 100 -14.91 6.77 -24.89
N LEU A 101 -14.39 6.15 -23.83
CA LEU A 101 -13.31 6.67 -22.98
C LEU A 101 -12.13 5.67 -22.91
N ARG A 102 -12.11 4.70 -23.83
CA ARG A 102 -11.13 3.62 -23.81
C ARG A 102 -9.70 4.16 -23.79
N ASP A 103 -8.95 3.69 -22.84
CA ASP A 103 -7.52 3.92 -22.71
C ASP A 103 -6.85 2.55 -22.46
N ALA A 104 -5.79 2.26 -23.18
CA ALA A 104 -5.02 1.04 -23.03
C ALA A 104 -3.54 1.34 -23.16
N PHE A 105 -2.73 0.80 -22.25
CA PHE A 105 -1.29 0.96 -22.26
C PHE A 105 -0.61 -0.22 -21.57
N GLY A 106 0.69 -0.34 -21.80
CA GLY A 106 1.52 -1.34 -21.15
C GLY A 106 2.73 -0.72 -20.47
N ASN A 107 3.27 -1.45 -19.50
CA ASN A 107 4.51 -1.13 -18.82
C ASN A 107 5.39 -2.39 -18.75
N LEU A 108 6.70 -2.18 -18.87
CA LEU A 108 7.73 -3.16 -18.56
C LEU A 108 8.39 -2.75 -17.25
N MET A 109 8.36 -3.63 -16.26
CA MET A 109 8.90 -3.38 -14.93
C MET A 109 10.02 -4.37 -14.63
N LEU A 110 11.08 -3.88 -14.03
CA LEU A 110 12.17 -4.69 -13.46
C LEU A 110 12.02 -4.65 -11.95
N HIS A 111 12.17 -5.78 -11.28
CA HIS A 111 12.10 -5.81 -9.82
C HIS A 111 13.14 -6.75 -9.22
N GLY A 112 13.47 -6.45 -7.96
CA GLY A 112 14.36 -7.26 -7.16
C GLY A 112 13.91 -7.30 -5.71
N GLU A 113 14.14 -8.42 -5.05
CA GLU A 113 13.85 -8.61 -3.64
C GLU A 113 15.01 -9.37 -2.99
N TYR A 114 15.50 -8.86 -1.88
CA TYR A 114 16.40 -9.59 -1.01
C TYR A 114 15.76 -9.75 0.35
N ARG A 115 15.63 -10.98 0.80
CA ARG A 115 15.16 -11.30 2.13
C ARG A 115 16.21 -12.09 2.90
N ASN A 116 16.42 -11.70 4.14
CA ASN A 116 17.27 -12.40 5.07
C ASN A 116 16.61 -12.50 6.44
N ARG A 117 16.00 -13.64 6.71
CA ARG A 117 15.52 -13.97 8.03
C ARG A 117 16.49 -14.99 8.65
N THR A 118 17.16 -14.58 9.71
CA THR A 118 18.13 -15.45 10.39
C THR A 118 17.47 -16.70 10.95
N ARG A 119 18.21 -17.83 10.98
CA ARG A 119 17.69 -19.12 11.49
C ARG A 119 17.18 -19.04 12.92
N ASN A 120 17.80 -18.23 13.78
CA ASN A 120 17.34 -17.97 15.15
C ASN A 120 16.14 -17.01 15.21
N LYS A 121 15.63 -16.56 14.05
CA LYS A 121 14.50 -15.63 13.91
C LYS A 121 14.66 -14.33 14.70
N LYS A 122 15.91 -13.93 14.99
CA LYS A 122 16.21 -12.70 15.70
C LYS A 122 16.10 -11.48 14.77
N TRP A 123 16.53 -11.64 13.50
CA TRP A 123 16.53 -10.61 12.48
C TRP A 123 15.71 -11.07 11.28
N ASP A 124 14.89 -10.17 10.74
CA ASP A 124 14.19 -10.33 9.46
C ASP A 124 14.36 -9.02 8.68
N MET A 125 15.11 -9.06 7.59
CA MET A 125 15.37 -7.93 6.72
C MET A 125 14.80 -8.20 5.34
N LEU A 126 14.08 -7.24 4.81
CA LEU A 126 13.53 -7.23 3.45
C LEU A 126 13.99 -5.97 2.74
N LEU A 127 14.64 -6.12 1.59
CA LEU A 127 14.90 -5.06 0.63
C LEU A 127 14.11 -5.38 -0.64
N TYR A 128 13.39 -4.42 -1.16
CA TYR A 128 12.62 -4.55 -2.40
C TYR A 128 12.86 -3.32 -3.27
N GLY A 129 12.99 -3.54 -4.57
CA GLY A 129 13.06 -2.49 -5.57
C GLY A 129 12.26 -2.86 -6.81
N GLU A 130 11.55 -1.89 -7.37
CA GLU A 130 10.80 -1.98 -8.61
C GLU A 130 11.06 -0.73 -9.43
N PHE A 131 11.29 -0.89 -10.72
CA PHE A 131 11.55 0.21 -11.66
C PHE A 131 10.79 -0.02 -12.96
N TYR A 132 10.08 0.98 -13.43
CA TYR A 132 9.36 0.97 -14.69
C TYR A 132 10.33 1.35 -15.83
N ALA A 133 10.86 0.33 -16.50
CA ALA A 133 11.91 0.49 -17.50
C ALA A 133 11.36 1.02 -18.84
N ALA A 134 10.12 0.70 -19.17
CA ALA A 134 9.48 1.15 -20.40
C ALA A 134 7.96 1.17 -20.28
N GLY A 135 7.32 1.88 -21.18
CA GLY A 135 5.86 2.03 -21.21
C GLY A 135 5.42 3.41 -20.81
N ARG A 136 4.14 3.52 -20.47
CA ARG A 136 3.52 4.80 -20.07
C ARG A 136 4.13 5.38 -18.80
N ASP A 137 4.37 4.54 -17.82
CA ASP A 137 4.83 4.96 -16.50
C ASP A 137 6.37 4.80 -16.36
N ALA A 138 7.11 4.82 -17.50
CA ALA A 138 8.56 4.72 -17.51
C ALA A 138 9.21 5.81 -16.63
N GLY A 139 10.20 5.42 -15.82
CA GLY A 139 10.84 6.29 -14.83
C GLY A 139 10.24 6.19 -13.43
N ASN A 140 9.05 5.62 -13.27
CA ASN A 140 8.48 5.34 -11.95
C ASN A 140 9.29 4.26 -11.23
N TYR A 141 9.31 4.35 -9.92
CA TYR A 141 10.00 3.35 -9.08
C TYR A 141 9.39 3.26 -7.70
N ASN A 142 9.69 2.15 -7.02
CA ASN A 142 9.36 1.91 -5.63
C ASN A 142 10.53 1.16 -4.98
N VAL A 143 11.12 1.75 -3.95
CA VAL A 143 12.21 1.15 -3.17
C VAL A 143 11.76 1.03 -1.72
N GLN A 144 11.95 -0.15 -1.12
CA GLN A 144 11.57 -0.43 0.25
C GLN A 144 12.69 -1.16 0.98
N ALA A 145 12.87 -0.80 2.25
CA ALA A 145 13.73 -1.51 3.18
C ALA A 145 12.99 -1.68 4.51
N ASN A 146 12.84 -2.92 4.96
CA ASN A 146 12.20 -3.24 6.21
C ASN A 146 13.13 -4.10 7.06
N LEU A 147 13.25 -3.76 8.33
CA LEU A 147 14.02 -4.51 9.31
C LEU A 147 13.17 -4.75 10.54
N GLN A 148 13.09 -6.01 10.94
CA GLN A 148 12.49 -6.41 12.20
C GLN A 148 13.52 -7.14 13.05
N THR A 149 13.65 -6.77 14.32
CA THR A 149 14.55 -7.46 15.24
C THR A 149 13.92 -7.68 16.60
N LYS A 150 14.24 -8.84 17.19
CA LYS A 150 13.84 -9.15 18.58
C LYS A 150 14.89 -8.60 19.54
N LEU A 151 14.44 -7.85 20.54
CA LEU A 151 15.24 -7.26 21.60
C LEU A 151 15.24 -8.13 22.87
N GLY A 152 15.02 -9.44 22.71
CA GLY A 152 14.93 -10.39 23.83
C GLY A 152 13.70 -10.11 24.71
N PRO A 153 13.86 -10.07 26.04
CA PRO A 153 12.75 -9.82 26.97
C PRO A 153 12.09 -8.46 26.81
N LEU A 154 12.82 -7.47 26.30
CA LEU A 154 12.31 -6.10 26.11
C LEU A 154 11.20 -6.04 25.07
N GLY A 155 11.30 -6.84 23.98
CA GLY A 155 10.29 -6.81 22.93
C GLY A 155 10.82 -6.95 21.52
N SER A 156 10.32 -6.13 20.57
CA SER A 156 10.80 -6.11 19.18
C SER A 156 10.84 -4.69 18.64
N LEU A 157 11.78 -4.45 17.72
CA LEU A 157 11.96 -3.22 16.98
C LEU A 157 11.66 -3.49 15.50
N GLU A 158 10.92 -2.60 14.87
CA GLU A 158 10.61 -2.59 13.44
C GLU A 158 11.07 -1.24 12.88
N LEU A 159 11.81 -1.26 11.77
CA LEU A 159 12.21 -0.08 11.02
C LEU A 159 11.80 -0.27 9.56
N GLY A 160 11.24 0.76 8.97
CA GLY A 160 10.82 0.76 7.58
C GLY A 160 11.25 2.05 6.88
N PHE A 161 11.73 1.89 5.67
CA PHE A 161 11.98 2.98 4.72
C PHE A 161 11.28 2.65 3.41
N GLN A 162 10.67 3.65 2.79
CA GLN A 162 10.10 3.53 1.46
C GLN A 162 10.30 4.85 0.71
N ASN A 163 10.69 4.77 -0.57
CA ASN A 163 10.62 5.89 -1.50
C ASN A 163 9.92 5.44 -2.77
N ILE A 164 8.88 6.16 -3.14
CA ILE A 164 8.04 5.90 -4.33
C ILE A 164 8.05 7.14 -5.20
N ASN A 165 8.35 6.96 -6.48
CA ASN A 165 8.04 7.92 -7.54
C ASN A 165 7.00 7.30 -8.45
N ARG A 166 5.85 7.96 -8.62
CA ARG A 166 4.74 7.40 -9.37
C ARG A 166 3.95 8.47 -10.11
N SER A 167 3.43 8.14 -11.25
CA SER A 167 2.44 8.96 -11.92
C SER A 167 1.18 9.13 -11.05
N PRO A 168 0.51 10.29 -11.10
CA PRO A 168 -0.75 10.51 -10.41
C PRO A 168 -1.77 9.43 -10.74
N SER A 169 -2.65 9.15 -9.78
CA SER A 169 -3.71 8.14 -9.95
C SER A 169 -4.46 8.34 -11.25
N TYR A 170 -4.86 7.23 -11.88
CA TYR A 170 -5.64 7.22 -13.13
C TYR A 170 -6.84 8.19 -13.10
N LEU A 171 -7.54 8.25 -11.98
CA LEU A 171 -8.69 9.15 -11.79
C LEU A 171 -8.34 10.62 -11.98
N TYR A 172 -7.14 11.04 -11.59
CA TYR A 172 -6.68 12.42 -11.74
C TYR A 172 -6.11 12.71 -13.13
N ALA A 173 -5.40 11.74 -13.70
CA ALA A 173 -4.57 11.97 -14.88
C ALA A 173 -5.23 11.58 -16.21
N ARG A 174 -6.36 10.86 -16.21
CA ARG A 174 -6.95 10.27 -17.41
C ARG A 174 -8.41 10.63 -17.61
N LYS A 175 -8.93 10.33 -18.82
CA LYS A 175 -10.34 10.46 -19.14
C LYS A 175 -11.19 9.52 -18.29
N THR A 176 -12.21 10.05 -17.69
CA THR A 176 -13.18 9.31 -16.87
C THR A 176 -14.59 9.76 -17.27
N ALA A 177 -15.61 8.99 -16.94
CA ALA A 177 -17.01 9.40 -17.13
C ALA A 177 -17.38 10.61 -16.25
N PHE A 178 -16.63 10.86 -15.18
CA PHE A 178 -16.81 12.03 -14.32
C PHE A 178 -16.34 13.30 -15.03
N PRO A 179 -17.08 14.41 -14.89
CA PRO A 179 -16.76 15.70 -15.49
C PRO A 179 -15.60 16.38 -14.75
N VAL A 180 -14.42 15.75 -14.77
CA VAL A 180 -13.22 16.24 -14.08
C VAL A 180 -12.46 17.21 -14.97
N VAL A 181 -12.16 18.40 -14.44
CA VAL A 181 -11.27 19.39 -15.06
C VAL A 181 -9.83 19.13 -14.63
N ARG A 182 -8.94 18.94 -15.59
CA ARG A 182 -7.53 18.58 -15.36
C ARG A 182 -6.59 19.56 -16.03
N SER A 183 -5.42 19.72 -15.47
CA SER A 183 -4.27 20.27 -16.20
C SER A 183 -3.86 19.32 -17.33
N SER A 184 -3.24 19.85 -18.36
CA SER A 184 -2.70 19.05 -19.47
C SER A 184 -1.62 18.08 -19.06
N SER A 185 -0.87 18.39 -18.00
CA SER A 185 0.20 17.55 -17.47
C SER A 185 0.33 17.70 -15.96
N PHE A 186 0.61 16.61 -15.29
CA PHE A 186 1.02 16.55 -13.90
C PHE A 186 2.39 15.91 -13.81
N ASN A 187 3.21 16.38 -12.87
CA ASN A 187 4.47 15.74 -12.51
C ASN A 187 4.22 14.48 -11.71
N ASP A 188 5.19 13.56 -11.74
CA ASP A 188 5.14 12.38 -10.89
C ASP A 188 5.19 12.77 -9.41
N GLU A 189 4.39 12.09 -8.61
CA GLU A 189 4.38 12.24 -7.15
C GLU A 189 5.57 11.49 -6.56
N ASN A 190 6.34 12.15 -5.70
CA ASN A 190 7.38 11.49 -4.92
C ASN A 190 6.98 11.44 -3.45
N VAL A 191 7.04 10.24 -2.86
CA VAL A 191 6.71 10.01 -1.45
C VAL A 191 7.84 9.23 -0.81
N THR A 192 8.44 9.81 0.23
CA THR A 192 9.37 9.12 1.13
C THR A 192 8.67 8.87 2.45
N ALA A 193 8.73 7.65 2.95
CA ALA A 193 8.21 7.25 4.24
C ALA A 193 9.29 6.60 5.10
N ILE A 194 9.43 7.02 6.34
CA ILE A 194 10.27 6.40 7.37
C ILE A 194 9.34 5.98 8.51
N ASN A 195 9.38 4.71 8.88
CA ASN A 195 8.56 4.16 9.93
C ASN A 195 9.43 3.50 10.99
N ALA A 196 9.04 3.65 12.25
CA ALA A 196 9.62 2.93 13.37
C ALA A 196 8.51 2.39 14.27
N GLY A 197 8.66 1.17 14.72
CA GLY A 197 7.76 0.51 15.66
C GLY A 197 8.55 -0.16 16.77
N LEU A 198 8.19 0.08 18.02
CA LEU A 198 8.79 -0.56 19.18
C LEU A 198 7.68 -1.25 19.98
N PHE A 199 7.72 -2.57 20.02
CA PHE A 199 6.84 -3.34 20.87
C PHE A 199 7.54 -3.66 22.20
N LEU A 200 6.90 -3.28 23.31
CA LEU A 200 7.41 -3.46 24.69
C LEU A 200 6.62 -4.56 25.39
N ASN A 201 7.26 -5.72 25.62
CA ASN A 201 6.62 -6.91 26.20
C ASN A 201 6.03 -6.61 27.59
N GLY A 202 6.83 -5.94 28.47
CA GLY A 202 6.42 -5.66 29.84
C GLY A 202 5.18 -4.75 29.94
N LEU A 203 5.05 -3.81 29.03
CA LEU A 203 3.91 -2.87 28.98
C LEU A 203 2.77 -3.36 28.11
N LYS A 204 2.96 -4.43 27.32
CA LYS A 204 2.06 -4.86 26.24
C LYS A 204 1.63 -3.70 25.35
N ALA A 205 2.59 -2.82 25.04
CA ALA A 205 2.38 -1.60 24.29
C ALA A 205 3.24 -1.56 23.04
N ARG A 206 2.70 -0.96 21.97
CA ARG A 206 3.41 -0.67 20.73
C ARG A 206 3.50 0.84 20.57
N LEU A 207 4.71 1.35 20.47
CA LEU A 207 5.00 2.72 20.07
C LEU A 207 5.23 2.73 18.58
N THR A 208 4.67 3.69 17.87
CA THR A 208 4.84 3.87 16.43
C THR A 208 5.25 5.30 16.12
N PHE A 209 6.14 5.44 15.15
CA PHE A 209 6.54 6.72 14.59
C PHE A 209 6.53 6.60 13.06
N SER A 210 6.01 7.61 12.38
CA SER A 210 6.05 7.70 10.93
C SER A 210 6.37 9.13 10.52
N TYR A 211 7.33 9.27 9.61
CA TYR A 211 7.69 10.52 8.95
C TYR A 211 7.43 10.35 7.46
N PHE A 212 6.71 11.29 6.87
CA PHE A 212 6.41 11.32 5.45
C PHE A 212 6.89 12.62 4.85
N LEU A 213 7.54 12.51 3.71
CA LEU A 213 7.99 13.62 2.88
C LEU A 213 7.38 13.44 1.51
N GLN A 214 6.66 14.46 1.00
CA GLN A 214 5.95 14.35 -0.27
C GLN A 214 6.10 15.61 -1.11
N SER A 215 6.24 15.44 -2.42
CA SER A 215 6.16 16.48 -3.43
C SER A 215 5.18 16.11 -4.54
N ASN A 216 4.74 17.09 -5.29
CA ASN A 216 3.80 16.93 -6.40
C ASN A 216 2.48 16.22 -5.99
N TYR A 217 1.96 16.57 -4.82
CA TYR A 217 0.73 15.98 -4.29
C TYR A 217 -0.49 16.37 -5.15
N THR A 218 -1.15 15.38 -5.75
CA THR A 218 -2.31 15.58 -6.59
C THR A 218 -3.60 15.40 -5.78
N TYR A 219 -4.54 16.36 -5.91
CA TYR A 219 -5.77 16.39 -5.12
C TYR A 219 -6.90 17.06 -5.88
N PHE A 220 -8.14 16.88 -5.40
CA PHE A 220 -9.27 17.68 -5.85
C PHE A 220 -9.30 19.00 -5.07
N LYS A 221 -9.15 20.13 -5.81
CA LYS A 221 -9.28 21.49 -5.25
C LYS A 221 -10.74 21.82 -4.92
N ASP A 222 -11.64 21.31 -5.72
CA ASP A 222 -13.08 21.39 -5.58
C ASP A 222 -13.72 20.08 -6.07
N TYR A 223 -15.03 20.07 -6.31
CA TYR A 223 -15.76 18.86 -6.73
C TYR A 223 -15.27 18.25 -8.06
N LYS A 224 -14.68 19.02 -8.96
CA LYS A 224 -14.29 18.56 -10.30
C LYS A 224 -12.88 18.95 -10.74
N THR A 225 -12.24 19.92 -10.08
CA THR A 225 -10.96 20.45 -10.53
C THR A 225 -9.82 19.72 -9.84
N VAL A 226 -9.00 19.01 -10.61
CA VAL A 226 -7.77 18.42 -10.14
C VAL A 226 -6.66 19.46 -10.12
N ALA A 227 -5.96 19.56 -9.03
CA ALA A 227 -4.79 20.40 -8.85
C ALA A 227 -3.61 19.59 -8.31
N GLN A 228 -2.41 20.12 -8.48
CA GLN A 228 -1.20 19.53 -7.95
C GLN A 228 -0.45 20.56 -7.10
N TYR A 229 -0.14 20.18 -5.86
CA TYR A 229 0.71 20.95 -4.96
C TYR A 229 2.15 20.49 -5.16
N ALA A 230 2.92 21.25 -5.95
CA ALA A 230 4.27 20.89 -6.34
C ALA A 230 5.31 20.97 -5.19
N PRO A 231 5.24 21.96 -4.25
CA PRO A 231 6.26 22.09 -3.22
C PRO A 231 6.36 20.88 -2.30
N LEU A 232 7.57 20.67 -1.79
CA LEU A 232 7.85 19.66 -0.77
C LEU A 232 7.15 20.01 0.55
N PHE A 233 6.51 19.04 1.17
CA PHE A 233 5.96 19.15 2.50
C PHE A 233 6.17 17.84 3.27
N ASN A 234 6.04 17.90 4.57
CA ASN A 234 6.15 16.71 5.41
C ASN A 234 5.00 16.63 6.43
N PHE A 235 4.78 15.42 6.91
CA PHE A 235 3.97 15.19 8.08
C PHE A 235 4.56 14.09 8.95
N VAL A 236 4.33 14.23 10.24
CA VAL A 236 4.83 13.34 11.29
C VAL A 236 3.63 12.77 12.02
N ARG A 237 3.69 11.50 12.32
CA ARG A 237 2.73 10.82 13.18
C ARG A 237 3.46 10.00 14.23
N ALA A 238 3.08 10.18 15.50
CA ALA A 238 3.50 9.34 16.61
C ALA A 238 2.26 8.69 17.23
N GLY A 239 2.39 7.46 17.70
CA GLY A 239 1.26 6.75 18.27
C GLY A 239 1.67 5.73 19.33
N ILE A 240 0.71 5.39 20.16
CA ILE A 240 0.79 4.31 21.13
C ILE A 240 -0.46 3.45 21.05
N SER A 241 -0.25 2.13 20.96
CA SER A 241 -1.31 1.14 21.03
C SER A 241 -1.06 0.25 22.25
N ARG A 242 -2.08 0.02 23.06
CA ARG A 242 -1.97 -0.81 24.26
C ARG A 242 -3.22 -1.65 24.50
N GLU A 243 -2.99 -2.91 24.88
CA GLU A 243 -4.03 -3.77 25.45
C GLU A 243 -3.87 -3.79 26.97
N THR A 244 -4.95 -3.46 27.68
CA THR A 244 -5.03 -3.53 29.14
C THR A 244 -6.14 -4.50 29.53
N ALA A 245 -5.78 -5.53 30.27
CA ALA A 245 -6.76 -6.48 30.82
C ALA A 245 -7.18 -6.06 32.23
N PHE A 246 -8.49 -6.04 32.48
CA PHE A 246 -9.09 -5.82 33.80
C PHE A 246 -9.69 -7.15 34.26
N GLY A 247 -8.96 -7.85 35.11
CA GLY A 247 -9.32 -9.19 35.53
C GLY A 247 -9.22 -10.21 34.38
N LYS A 248 -10.08 -11.25 34.40
CA LYS A 248 -10.02 -12.38 33.45
C LYS A 248 -10.90 -12.20 32.20
N ARG A 249 -11.82 -11.24 32.22
CA ARG A 249 -12.88 -11.15 31.21
C ARG A 249 -12.96 -9.83 30.45
N TRP A 250 -12.43 -8.73 31.00
CA TRP A 250 -12.50 -7.43 30.40
C TRP A 250 -11.15 -7.05 29.77
N LYS A 251 -11.20 -6.53 28.56
CA LYS A 251 -10.05 -5.99 27.85
C LYS A 251 -10.37 -4.62 27.29
N TRP A 252 -9.45 -3.71 27.46
CA TRP A 252 -9.48 -2.39 26.85
C TRP A 252 -8.32 -2.25 25.87
N TYR A 253 -8.63 -1.96 24.63
CA TYR A 253 -7.68 -1.66 23.57
C TYR A 253 -7.71 -0.17 23.34
N LEU A 254 -6.57 0.48 23.49
CA LEU A 254 -6.36 1.89 23.28
C LEU A 254 -5.39 2.07 22.11
N ASP A 255 -5.81 2.83 21.08
CA ASP A 255 -4.93 3.40 20.08
C ASP A 255 -5.01 4.93 20.20
N LEU A 256 -3.86 5.57 20.33
CA LEU A 256 -3.72 7.00 20.47
C LEU A 256 -2.70 7.51 19.45
N HIS A 257 -3.06 8.53 18.69
CA HIS A 257 -2.16 9.08 17.68
C HIS A 257 -2.17 10.59 17.72
N VAL A 258 -0.98 11.17 17.62
CA VAL A 258 -0.74 12.60 17.41
C VAL A 258 -0.04 12.78 16.07
N GLN A 259 -0.48 13.74 15.28
CA GLN A 259 0.10 14.02 13.98
C GLN A 259 0.12 15.51 13.69
N THR A 260 1.12 15.93 12.95
CA THR A 260 1.27 17.32 12.51
C THR A 260 1.90 17.37 11.13
N LYS A 261 1.63 18.43 10.38
CA LYS A 261 2.26 18.71 9.09
C LYS A 261 3.07 20.00 9.15
N ALA A 262 4.12 20.05 8.35
CA ALA A 262 4.83 21.28 8.01
C ALA A 262 4.69 21.55 6.51
N GLY A 263 4.49 22.83 6.17
CA GLY A 263 4.20 23.27 4.80
C GLY A 263 2.72 23.58 4.58
N ALA A 264 2.44 24.27 3.49
CA ALA A 264 1.10 24.77 3.14
C ALA A 264 0.29 23.78 2.28
N ALA A 265 0.63 22.50 2.32
CA ALA A 265 -0.08 21.49 1.53
C ALA A 265 -1.57 21.43 1.89
N PRO A 266 -2.47 21.24 0.91
CA PRO A 266 -3.93 21.22 1.10
C PRO A 266 -4.40 19.89 1.69
N ILE A 267 -3.81 19.48 2.81
CA ILE A 267 -4.16 18.27 3.55
C ILE A 267 -4.66 18.69 4.93
N HIS A 268 -5.84 18.24 5.28
CA HIS A 268 -6.44 18.44 6.60
C HIS A 268 -6.20 17.19 7.45
N LEU A 269 -5.30 17.30 8.44
CA LEU A 269 -5.00 16.24 9.38
C LEU A 269 -5.50 16.63 10.78
N PRO A 270 -6.31 15.81 11.44
CA PRO A 270 -6.62 16.03 12.84
C PRO A 270 -5.34 15.90 13.66
N LEU A 271 -5.06 16.88 14.54
CA LEU A 271 -3.87 16.85 15.40
C LEU A 271 -3.82 15.59 16.25
N PHE A 272 -4.99 15.15 16.68
CA PHE A 272 -5.14 14.07 17.63
C PHE A 272 -6.31 13.16 17.21
N TYR A 273 -6.11 11.86 17.28
CA TYR A 273 -7.21 10.92 17.20
C TYR A 273 -6.97 9.70 18.10
N THR A 274 -8.07 9.13 18.58
CA THR A 274 -8.04 7.95 19.45
C THR A 274 -9.10 6.95 19.01
N ARG A 275 -8.77 5.68 19.19
CA ARG A 275 -9.69 4.58 19.02
C ARG A 275 -9.71 3.76 20.31
N ASN A 276 -10.90 3.54 20.84
CA ASN A 276 -11.10 2.75 22.05
C ASN A 276 -12.03 1.59 21.75
N ARG A 277 -11.67 0.41 22.22
CA ARG A 277 -12.52 -0.78 22.16
C ARG A 277 -12.50 -1.48 23.49
N PHE A 278 -13.66 -1.68 24.07
CA PHE A 278 -13.88 -2.49 25.26
C PHE A 278 -14.46 -3.84 24.82
N SER A 279 -13.93 -4.93 25.33
CA SER A 279 -14.43 -6.27 25.07
C SER A 279 -14.61 -7.03 26.37
N TYR A 280 -15.68 -7.83 26.42
CA TYR A 280 -15.95 -8.77 27.49
C TYR A 280 -15.91 -10.18 26.92
N GLU A 281 -15.06 -11.04 27.48
CA GLU A 281 -14.90 -12.43 27.05
C GLU A 281 -15.61 -13.34 28.04
N ALA A 282 -16.75 -13.93 27.67
CA ALA A 282 -17.42 -14.98 28.39
C ALA A 282 -17.12 -16.34 27.73
N LYS A 283 -16.91 -17.37 28.54
CA LYS A 283 -16.99 -18.74 28.00
C LYS A 283 -18.48 -19.04 27.83
N PRO A 284 -18.96 -19.31 26.61
CA PRO A 284 -20.27 -19.93 26.48
C PRO A 284 -20.20 -21.30 27.13
N PHE A 285 -21.30 -21.71 27.75
CA PHE A 285 -21.44 -22.97 28.47
C PHE A 285 -20.98 -24.15 27.66
#